data_cae7fa6d6f718e87b5c63b7904e8ffd7
#
_entry.id   cae7fa6d6f718e87b5c63b7904e8ffd7
#
_cell.length_a   1.000
_cell.length_b   1.000
_cell.length_c   1.000
_cell.angle_alpha   90.00
_cell.angle_beta   90.00
_cell.angle_gamma   90.00
#
_symmetry.space_group_name_H-M   'P 1'
#
loop_
_entity.id
_entity.type
_entity.pdbx_description
1 polymer ?
#
loop_
_entity_poly.entity_id
_entity_poly.type
_entity_poly.pdbx_seq_one_letter_code
_entity_poly.pdbx_strand_id
1 'polypeptide(L)'
;MDYWEKADYSWSDDSKRHILTPSSKSRTLFYYIQEIGQFKASRPYYTERAHLPSYLIKFTLNGTGELRYRYHTYSLQRGDLFFIDCRDYQYYQATSEEPWEMDWIHFEGGNSGAFFQEFMKNGSPVFSTNQLPEDNPIHLIIQQLLQLQDLQHAQTDYQSSVLIHQLLNELLLQKYRQDFTYETIPSLVLEMKAYIDQHFKETISLEDLAQLFHLNKYQ
;
A
#
# COMPACT_ATOMS: atom_id res chain seq x y z
N MET A 1 9.02 -13.85 -21.18
CA MET A 1 10.41 -13.70 -20.70
C MET A 1 10.48 -14.30 -19.31
N ASP A 2 11.59 -14.98 -19.00
CA ASP A 2 11.72 -15.66 -17.71
C ASP A 2 12.20 -14.69 -16.63
N TYR A 3 11.82 -14.96 -15.38
CA TYR A 3 12.33 -14.25 -14.21
C TYR A 3 13.85 -14.32 -14.13
N TRP A 4 14.48 -13.22 -13.78
CA TRP A 4 15.91 -13.16 -13.48
C TRP A 4 16.17 -12.12 -12.37
N GLU A 5 17.23 -12.35 -11.59
CA GLU A 5 17.68 -11.46 -10.52
C GLU A 5 19.20 -11.41 -10.46
N LYS A 6 19.74 -10.22 -10.19
CA LYS A 6 21.09 -9.98 -9.70
C LYS A 6 20.98 -9.16 -8.43
N ALA A 7 21.70 -9.53 -7.40
CA ALA A 7 21.65 -8.84 -6.14
C ALA A 7 22.99 -8.93 -5.39
N ASP A 8 23.25 -7.92 -4.57
CA ASP A 8 24.20 -7.98 -3.47
C ASP A 8 23.42 -7.90 -2.17
N TYR A 9 23.62 -8.84 -1.27
CA TYR A 9 22.86 -9.03 -0.05
C TYR A 9 23.60 -8.50 1.18
N SER A 10 24.26 -7.35 1.07
CA SER A 10 24.95 -6.68 2.19
C SER A 10 23.94 -6.07 3.16
N TRP A 11 23.45 -6.86 4.09
CA TRP A 11 22.63 -6.43 5.23
C TRP A 11 23.16 -6.98 6.53
N SER A 12 22.79 -6.36 7.67
CA SER A 12 23.22 -6.75 8.99
C SER A 12 22.56 -8.04 9.48
N ASP A 13 23.20 -8.75 10.42
CA ASP A 13 22.73 -10.03 10.97
C ASP A 13 21.39 -9.92 11.73
N ASP A 14 21.02 -8.72 12.20
CA ASP A 14 19.74 -8.46 12.86
C ASP A 14 18.59 -8.17 11.87
N SER A 15 18.87 -8.18 10.56
CA SER A 15 17.85 -8.10 9.52
C SER A 15 16.96 -9.34 9.53
N LYS A 16 15.65 -9.14 9.32
CA LYS A 16 14.65 -10.22 9.30
C LYS A 16 14.16 -10.47 7.89
N ARG A 17 14.00 -11.75 7.53
CA ARG A 17 13.42 -12.17 6.25
C ARG A 17 12.64 -13.47 6.41
N HIS A 18 11.39 -13.48 5.95
CA HIS A 18 10.58 -14.66 5.78
C HIS A 18 10.29 -14.89 4.30
N ILE A 19 10.60 -16.09 3.82
CA ILE A 19 10.26 -16.58 2.47
C ILE A 19 9.13 -17.58 2.64
N LEU A 20 8.02 -17.35 1.96
CA LEU A 20 6.80 -18.11 2.14
C LEU A 20 6.41 -18.85 0.85
N THR A 21 5.81 -20.02 1.02
CA THR A 21 5.25 -20.78 -0.10
C THR A 21 3.73 -20.82 0.06
N PRO A 22 2.98 -19.88 -0.57
CA PRO A 22 1.54 -19.83 -0.44
C PRO A 22 0.87 -21.10 -0.97
N SER A 23 -0.13 -21.60 -0.24
CA SER A 23 -0.93 -22.75 -0.66
C SER A 23 -1.78 -22.41 -1.90
N SER A 24 -2.27 -23.42 -2.63
CA SER A 24 -3.21 -23.20 -3.74
C SER A 24 -4.47 -22.47 -3.29
N LYS A 25 -4.96 -22.76 -2.07
CA LYS A 25 -6.11 -22.07 -1.47
C LYS A 25 -5.79 -20.58 -1.25
N SER A 26 -4.63 -20.26 -0.68
CA SER A 26 -4.23 -18.87 -0.42
C SER A 26 -4.09 -18.08 -1.71
N ARG A 27 -3.52 -18.67 -2.75
CA ARG A 27 -3.39 -18.05 -4.08
C ARG A 27 -4.74 -17.74 -4.75
N THR A 28 -5.78 -18.52 -4.45
CA THR A 28 -7.10 -18.35 -5.07
C THR A 28 -7.99 -17.37 -4.30
N LEU A 29 -7.88 -17.33 -2.97
CA LEU A 29 -8.87 -16.63 -2.12
C LEU A 29 -8.34 -15.33 -1.51
N PHE A 30 -7.02 -15.20 -1.32
CA PHE A 30 -6.46 -14.18 -0.46
C PHE A 30 -5.47 -13.26 -1.17
N TYR A 31 -5.19 -12.11 -0.55
CA TYR A 31 -3.85 -11.54 -0.66
C TYR A 31 -2.91 -12.48 0.07
N TYR A 32 -1.76 -12.78 -0.52
CA TYR A 32 -0.78 -13.65 0.09
C TYR A 32 0.62 -13.09 0.00
N ILE A 33 1.41 -13.32 1.04
CA ILE A 33 2.80 -12.92 1.11
C ILE A 33 3.65 -13.95 0.39
N GLN A 34 4.61 -13.49 -0.41
CA GLN A 34 5.68 -14.29 -1.01
C GLN A 34 6.95 -14.14 -0.19
N GLU A 35 7.29 -12.91 0.18
CA GLU A 35 8.40 -12.60 1.06
C GLU A 35 8.08 -11.33 1.86
N ILE A 36 8.62 -11.26 3.07
CA ILE A 36 8.48 -10.08 3.94
C ILE A 36 9.73 -9.94 4.79
N GLY A 37 10.13 -8.72 5.08
CA GLY A 37 11.29 -8.51 5.93
C GLY A 37 11.47 -7.08 6.40
N GLN A 38 12.48 -6.95 7.27
CA GLN A 38 13.04 -5.69 7.72
C GLN A 38 14.56 -5.78 7.57
N PHE A 39 15.13 -4.88 6.77
CA PHE A 39 16.55 -4.88 6.48
C PHE A 39 17.24 -3.61 7.00
N LYS A 40 18.48 -3.80 7.43
CA LYS A 40 19.49 -2.76 7.60
C LYS A 40 20.58 -3.02 6.58
N ALA A 41 20.43 -2.44 5.41
CA ALA A 41 21.26 -2.71 4.24
C ALA A 41 22.35 -1.67 4.08
N SER A 42 23.60 -2.12 3.98
CA SER A 42 24.76 -1.26 3.76
C SER A 42 25.28 -1.39 2.32
N ARG A 43 25.98 -0.38 1.82
CA ARG A 43 26.66 -0.47 0.51
C ARG A 43 27.62 -1.66 0.52
N PRO A 44 27.66 -2.49 -0.53
CA PRO A 44 27.08 -2.27 -1.88
C PRO A 44 25.69 -2.90 -2.11
N TYR A 45 24.83 -3.07 -1.11
CA TYR A 45 23.49 -3.65 -1.27
C TYR A 45 22.76 -3.10 -2.48
N TYR A 46 22.31 -3.98 -3.36
CA TYR A 46 21.40 -3.70 -4.46
C TYR A 46 20.57 -4.92 -4.85
N THR A 47 19.46 -4.68 -5.54
CA THR A 47 18.69 -5.69 -6.27
C THR A 47 18.35 -5.16 -7.64
N GLU A 48 18.58 -5.98 -8.67
CA GLU A 48 18.23 -5.74 -10.07
C GLU A 48 17.46 -6.94 -10.59
N ARG A 49 16.22 -6.76 -11.05
CA ARG A 49 15.40 -7.88 -11.53
C ARG A 49 14.26 -7.44 -12.42
N ALA A 50 13.66 -8.43 -13.12
CA ALA A 50 12.44 -8.26 -13.91
C ALA A 50 11.66 -9.59 -13.96
N HIS A 51 10.39 -9.46 -14.37
CA HIS A 51 9.46 -10.58 -14.62
C HIS A 51 9.12 -11.43 -13.39
N LEU A 52 9.24 -10.87 -12.18
CA LEU A 52 8.74 -11.51 -10.97
C LEU A 52 7.23 -11.24 -10.85
N PRO A 53 6.38 -12.29 -10.83
CA PRO A 53 4.93 -12.10 -10.61
C PRO A 53 4.65 -11.76 -9.14
N SER A 54 4.86 -10.51 -8.78
CA SER A 54 4.79 -9.97 -7.43
C SER A 54 4.60 -8.48 -7.44
N TYR A 55 3.98 -7.95 -6.41
CA TYR A 55 4.03 -6.53 -6.03
C TYR A 55 4.99 -6.34 -4.88
N LEU A 56 5.71 -5.22 -4.87
CA LEU A 56 6.63 -4.85 -3.80
C LEU A 56 6.25 -3.50 -3.22
N ILE A 57 6.07 -3.47 -1.91
CA ILE A 57 6.04 -2.26 -1.11
C ILE A 57 7.32 -2.23 -0.30
N LYS A 58 8.01 -1.08 -0.31
CA LYS A 58 9.20 -0.85 0.52
C LYS A 58 9.10 0.52 1.17
N PHE A 59 9.28 0.57 2.49
CA PHE A 59 9.19 1.77 3.31
C PHE A 59 10.53 2.06 3.98
N THR A 60 11.08 3.24 3.75
CA THR A 60 12.37 3.68 4.29
C THR A 60 12.20 4.19 5.72
N LEU A 61 12.84 3.53 6.68
CA LEU A 61 12.83 3.89 8.10
C LEU A 61 13.99 4.81 8.45
N ASN A 62 15.18 4.56 7.87
CA ASN A 62 16.38 5.37 8.08
C ASN A 62 17.35 5.22 6.89
N GLY A 63 18.36 6.11 6.80
CA GLY A 63 19.31 6.12 5.70
C GLY A 63 18.69 6.55 4.39
N THR A 64 19.36 6.24 3.27
CA THR A 64 18.90 6.60 1.92
C THR A 64 19.11 5.48 0.92
N GLY A 65 18.23 5.44 -0.08
CA GLY A 65 18.30 4.52 -1.21
C GLY A 65 17.97 5.20 -2.54
N GLU A 66 18.10 4.44 -3.59
CA GLU A 66 17.69 4.83 -4.95
C GLU A 66 16.83 3.73 -5.53
N LEU A 67 15.75 4.11 -6.23
CA LEU A 67 14.91 3.22 -7.04
C LEU A 67 14.99 3.66 -8.50
N ARG A 68 15.27 2.71 -9.43
CA ARG A 68 15.08 2.90 -10.88
C ARG A 68 13.91 2.04 -11.34
N TYR A 69 12.88 2.68 -11.85
CA TYR A 69 11.65 2.02 -12.27
C TYR A 69 10.99 2.79 -13.42
N ARG A 70 10.55 2.07 -14.46
CA ARG A 70 9.89 2.65 -15.64
C ARG A 70 10.62 3.87 -16.22
N TYR A 71 11.95 3.72 -16.44
CA TYR A 71 12.84 4.76 -17.01
C TYR A 71 13.06 6.00 -16.13
N HIS A 72 12.61 6.00 -14.88
CA HIS A 72 12.82 7.07 -13.92
C HIS A 72 13.70 6.60 -12.76
N THR A 73 14.43 7.54 -12.19
CA THR A 73 15.23 7.35 -10.98
C THR A 73 14.64 8.18 -9.86
N TYR A 74 14.44 7.55 -8.71
CA TYR A 74 13.86 8.16 -7.51
C TYR A 74 14.85 8.02 -6.37
N SER A 75 15.21 9.15 -5.73
CA SER A 75 15.94 9.14 -4.48
C SER A 75 14.96 8.85 -3.34
N LEU A 76 15.39 8.02 -2.40
CA LEU A 76 14.58 7.59 -1.27
C LEU A 76 15.28 8.02 0.02
N GLN A 77 14.53 8.62 0.91
CA GLN A 77 14.97 9.04 2.22
C GLN A 77 13.98 8.59 3.31
N ARG A 78 14.33 8.82 4.56
CA ARG A 78 13.46 8.48 5.68
C ARG A 78 12.04 9.03 5.48
N GLY A 79 11.04 8.14 5.62
CA GLY A 79 9.64 8.44 5.40
C GLY A 79 9.16 8.24 3.97
N ASP A 80 10.06 7.94 3.02
CA ASP A 80 9.68 7.62 1.65
C ASP A 80 9.31 6.15 1.50
N LEU A 81 8.29 5.94 0.69
CA LEU A 81 7.78 4.62 0.35
C LEU A 81 7.64 4.48 -1.15
N PHE A 82 7.88 3.27 -1.66
CA PHE A 82 7.47 2.93 -3.02
C PHE A 82 6.59 1.68 -3.08
N PHE A 83 5.71 1.67 -4.06
CA PHE A 83 4.88 0.52 -4.44
C PHE A 83 5.04 0.26 -5.94
N ILE A 84 5.58 -0.91 -6.32
CA ILE A 84 5.90 -1.27 -7.71
C ILE A 84 5.34 -2.65 -8.08
N ASP A 85 5.10 -2.84 -9.39
CA ASP A 85 4.86 -4.16 -10.00
C ASP A 85 6.21 -4.75 -10.43
N CYS A 86 6.60 -5.86 -9.82
CA CYS A 86 7.88 -6.50 -10.08
C CYS A 86 7.94 -7.28 -11.40
N ARG A 87 6.86 -7.34 -12.17
CA ARG A 87 6.87 -7.82 -13.55
C ARG A 87 7.66 -6.88 -14.45
N ASP A 88 7.65 -5.57 -14.14
CA ASP A 88 8.49 -4.55 -14.78
C ASP A 88 9.95 -4.69 -14.29
N TYR A 89 10.88 -4.15 -15.09
CA TYR A 89 12.27 -3.99 -14.65
C TYR A 89 12.35 -3.02 -13.47
N GLN A 90 13.09 -3.41 -12.45
CA GLN A 90 13.43 -2.56 -11.31
C GLN A 90 14.87 -2.78 -10.86
N TYR A 91 15.46 -1.68 -10.38
CA TYR A 91 16.75 -1.67 -9.68
C TYR A 91 16.63 -0.78 -8.46
N TYR A 92 17.15 -1.24 -7.32
CA TYR A 92 17.24 -0.39 -6.13
C TYR A 92 18.50 -0.73 -5.33
N GLN A 93 19.07 0.29 -4.68
CA GLN A 93 20.34 0.19 -3.94
C GLN A 93 20.36 1.10 -2.71
N ALA A 94 21.24 0.76 -1.74
CA ALA A 94 21.62 1.67 -0.67
C ALA A 94 22.58 2.75 -1.20
N THR A 95 22.38 4.01 -0.80
CA THR A 95 23.18 5.15 -1.27
C THR A 95 23.91 5.89 -0.18
N SER A 96 23.43 5.83 1.08
CA SER A 96 24.10 6.45 2.25
C SER A 96 25.28 5.62 2.76
N GLU A 97 26.14 6.27 3.57
CA GLU A 97 27.14 5.58 4.40
C GLU A 97 26.48 4.89 5.58
N GLU A 98 25.44 5.52 6.15
CA GLU A 98 24.57 4.89 7.15
C GLU A 98 23.73 3.80 6.50
N PRO A 99 23.41 2.71 7.22
CA PRO A 99 22.56 1.66 6.70
C PRO A 99 21.20 2.20 6.23
N TRP A 100 20.76 1.74 5.07
CA TRP A 100 19.39 1.95 4.60
C TRP A 100 18.49 0.96 5.34
N GLU A 101 17.77 1.45 6.34
CA GLU A 101 16.81 0.67 7.11
C GLU A 101 15.46 0.73 6.46
N MET A 102 14.83 -0.42 6.24
CA MET A 102 13.57 -0.50 5.51
C MET A 102 12.72 -1.70 5.92
N ASP A 103 11.42 -1.49 5.93
CA ASP A 103 10.44 -2.55 5.87
C ASP A 103 10.10 -2.86 4.41
N TRP A 104 9.80 -4.12 4.11
CA TRP A 104 9.40 -4.50 2.76
C TRP A 104 8.52 -5.74 2.75
N ILE A 105 7.64 -5.81 1.75
CA ILE A 105 6.77 -6.95 1.52
C ILE A 105 6.57 -7.20 0.03
N HIS A 106 6.82 -8.45 -0.37
CA HIS A 106 6.40 -9.02 -1.64
C HIS A 106 5.10 -9.78 -1.47
N PHE A 107 4.09 -9.41 -2.24
CA PHE A 107 2.77 -10.01 -2.14
C PHE A 107 2.08 -10.09 -3.50
N GLU A 108 1.01 -10.87 -3.58
CA GLU A 108 0.17 -11.01 -4.76
C GLU A 108 -1.26 -11.41 -4.33
N GLY A 109 -2.19 -11.53 -5.29
CA GLY A 109 -3.55 -12.01 -5.07
C GLY A 109 -4.57 -10.91 -4.85
N GLY A 110 -5.81 -11.29 -4.61
CA GLY A 110 -6.92 -10.35 -4.46
C GLY A 110 -7.00 -9.34 -5.61
N ASN A 111 -7.23 -8.09 -5.26
CA ASN A 111 -7.28 -6.96 -6.21
C ASN A 111 -5.97 -6.16 -6.27
N SER A 112 -4.81 -6.78 -6.01
CA SER A 112 -3.50 -6.10 -5.97
C SER A 112 -3.25 -5.22 -7.19
N GLY A 113 -3.61 -5.70 -8.39
CA GLY A 113 -3.46 -4.94 -9.62
C GLY A 113 -4.28 -3.66 -9.66
N ALA A 114 -5.53 -3.69 -9.19
CA ALA A 114 -6.40 -2.52 -9.14
C ALA A 114 -5.87 -1.48 -8.12
N PHE A 115 -5.42 -1.94 -6.94
CA PHE A 115 -4.77 -1.06 -5.96
C PHE A 115 -3.50 -0.41 -6.51
N PHE A 116 -2.67 -1.18 -7.23
CA PHE A 116 -1.47 -0.65 -7.86
C PHE A 116 -1.80 0.40 -8.94
N GLN A 117 -2.80 0.17 -9.77
CA GLN A 117 -3.25 1.13 -10.79
C GLN A 117 -3.75 2.42 -10.14
N GLU A 118 -4.57 2.33 -9.09
CA GLU A 118 -5.05 3.49 -8.34
C GLU A 118 -3.89 4.23 -7.67
N PHE A 119 -2.94 3.51 -7.08
CA PHE A 119 -1.74 4.10 -6.50
C PHE A 119 -0.90 4.86 -7.53
N MET A 120 -0.84 4.37 -8.78
CA MET A 120 -0.06 4.95 -9.87
C MET A 120 -0.78 6.06 -10.65
N LYS A 121 -2.00 6.44 -10.29
CA LYS A 121 -2.79 7.39 -11.09
C LYS A 121 -2.15 8.77 -11.24
N ASN A 122 -1.29 9.18 -10.31
CA ASN A 122 -0.48 10.41 -10.43
C ASN A 122 0.87 10.19 -11.15
N GLY A 123 1.15 8.99 -11.67
CA GLY A 123 2.35 8.63 -12.42
C GLY A 123 3.58 8.29 -11.57
N SER A 124 3.54 8.43 -10.23
CA SER A 124 4.68 8.16 -9.35
C SER A 124 4.52 6.87 -8.55
N PRO A 125 5.50 5.95 -8.56
CA PRO A 125 5.53 4.79 -7.67
C PRO A 125 5.98 5.16 -6.25
N VAL A 126 6.42 6.40 -6.01
CA VAL A 126 6.99 6.87 -4.75
C VAL A 126 6.12 7.98 -4.17
N PHE A 127 5.99 8.00 -2.84
CA PHE A 127 5.49 9.14 -2.10
C PHE A 127 6.17 9.25 -0.73
N SER A 128 6.19 10.47 -0.17
CA SER A 128 6.71 10.74 1.18
C SER A 128 5.55 10.79 2.16
N THR A 129 5.69 10.09 3.30
CA THR A 129 4.70 10.14 4.38
C THR A 129 4.89 11.41 5.21
N ASN A 130 3.80 11.92 5.78
CA ASN A 130 3.83 13.11 6.65
C ASN A 130 4.00 12.77 8.15
N GLN A 131 4.21 11.50 8.47
CA GLN A 131 4.36 10.99 9.83
C GLN A 131 5.75 10.40 10.03
N LEU A 132 6.22 10.38 11.26
CA LEU A 132 7.46 9.66 11.60
C LEU A 132 7.27 8.19 11.25
N PRO A 133 8.27 7.53 10.62
CA PRO A 133 8.14 6.14 10.20
C PRO A 133 7.74 5.20 11.34
N GLU A 134 8.23 5.41 12.55
CA GLU A 134 8.02 4.56 13.73
C GLU A 134 6.55 4.55 14.19
N ASP A 135 5.84 5.66 13.98
CA ASP A 135 4.43 5.83 14.37
C ASP A 135 3.48 5.65 13.17
N ASN A 136 4.03 5.38 11.97
CA ASN A 136 3.22 5.29 10.77
C ASN A 136 2.45 3.96 10.72
N PRO A 137 1.12 3.98 10.47
CA PRO A 137 0.31 2.76 10.33
C PRO A 137 0.87 1.75 9.34
N ILE A 138 1.55 2.19 8.26
CA ILE A 138 2.18 1.31 7.27
C ILE A 138 3.27 0.46 7.93
N HIS A 139 4.17 1.08 8.69
CA HIS A 139 5.20 0.38 9.47
C HIS A 139 4.56 -0.61 10.46
N LEU A 140 3.60 -0.15 11.26
CA LEU A 140 2.95 -0.97 12.28
C LEU A 140 2.25 -2.20 11.69
N ILE A 141 1.60 -2.07 10.54
CA ILE A 141 0.96 -3.18 9.83
C ILE A 141 2.01 -4.19 9.33
N ILE A 142 3.13 -3.72 8.76
CA ILE A 142 4.21 -4.61 8.30
C ILE A 142 4.83 -5.35 9.49
N GLN A 143 5.02 -4.69 10.64
CA GLN A 143 5.49 -5.34 11.87
C GLN A 143 4.51 -6.41 12.38
N GLN A 144 3.19 -6.15 12.33
CA GLN A 144 2.18 -7.15 12.65
C GLN A 144 2.23 -8.36 11.69
N LEU A 145 2.40 -8.10 10.39
CA LEU A 145 2.57 -9.15 9.39
C LEU A 145 3.81 -10.01 9.66
N LEU A 146 4.94 -9.39 10.01
CA LEU A 146 6.18 -10.11 10.41
C LEU A 146 5.95 -11.00 11.63
N GLN A 147 5.33 -10.46 12.69
CA GLN A 147 5.01 -11.23 13.90
C GLN A 147 4.09 -12.44 13.62
N LEU A 148 3.13 -12.29 12.72
CA LEU A 148 2.26 -13.40 12.32
C LEU A 148 3.04 -14.54 11.65
N GLN A 149 4.09 -14.22 10.86
CA GLN A 149 4.91 -15.25 10.23
C GLN A 149 5.77 -16.03 11.24
N ASP A 150 6.19 -15.39 12.32
CA ASP A 150 6.90 -16.06 13.42
C ASP A 150 6.02 -17.10 14.13
N LEU A 151 4.72 -16.88 14.21
CA LEU A 151 3.78 -17.73 14.96
C LEU A 151 3.29 -18.97 14.20
N GLN A 152 3.28 -18.96 12.87
CA GLN A 152 2.88 -20.07 11.96
C GLN A 152 1.59 -20.82 12.37
N HIS A 153 0.50 -20.09 12.63
CA HIS A 153 -0.79 -20.67 12.95
C HIS A 153 -1.63 -20.98 11.70
N ALA A 154 -2.58 -21.89 11.83
CA ALA A 154 -3.52 -22.25 10.74
C ALA A 154 -4.35 -21.06 10.21
N GLN A 155 -4.46 -19.97 10.98
CA GLN A 155 -5.19 -18.76 10.63
C GLN A 155 -4.28 -17.66 10.03
N THR A 156 -2.98 -17.86 9.94
CA THR A 156 -2.01 -16.85 9.49
C THR A 156 -2.37 -16.30 8.11
N ASP A 157 -2.74 -17.15 7.15
CA ASP A 157 -3.11 -16.70 5.79
C ASP A 157 -4.34 -15.77 5.80
N TYR A 158 -5.34 -16.07 6.63
CA TYR A 158 -6.56 -15.24 6.74
C TYR A 158 -6.23 -13.87 7.35
N GLN A 159 -5.49 -13.85 8.45
CA GLN A 159 -5.10 -12.63 9.13
C GLN A 159 -4.14 -11.78 8.26
N SER A 160 -3.18 -12.41 7.60
CA SER A 160 -2.27 -11.74 6.67
C SER A 160 -3.03 -11.09 5.51
N SER A 161 -4.04 -11.77 4.95
CA SER A 161 -4.86 -11.20 3.87
C SER A 161 -5.61 -9.94 4.30
N VAL A 162 -6.16 -9.92 5.51
CA VAL A 162 -6.84 -8.74 6.07
C VAL A 162 -5.85 -7.58 6.26
N LEU A 163 -4.68 -7.87 6.84
CA LEU A 163 -3.64 -6.86 7.07
C LEU A 163 -3.05 -6.31 5.76
N ILE A 164 -2.88 -7.15 4.72
CA ILE A 164 -2.43 -6.66 3.40
C ILE A 164 -3.49 -5.72 2.80
N HIS A 165 -4.78 -6.05 2.91
CA HIS A 165 -5.83 -5.15 2.44
C HIS A 165 -5.82 -3.83 3.21
N GLN A 166 -5.63 -3.85 4.52
CA GLN A 166 -5.49 -2.66 5.36
C GLN A 166 -4.26 -1.84 4.96
N LEU A 167 -3.11 -2.50 4.71
CA LEU A 167 -1.90 -1.85 4.21
C LEU A 167 -2.14 -1.10 2.89
N LEU A 168 -2.80 -1.75 1.93
CA LEU A 168 -3.13 -1.14 0.64
C LEU A 168 -4.06 0.07 0.76
N ASN A 169 -5.04 0.02 1.68
CA ASN A 169 -5.89 1.17 1.98
C ASN A 169 -5.09 2.33 2.59
N GLU A 170 -4.20 2.04 3.56
CA GLU A 170 -3.35 3.06 4.16
C GLU A 170 -2.44 3.74 3.13
N LEU A 171 -1.89 2.98 2.18
CA LEU A 171 -1.09 3.55 1.09
C LEU A 171 -1.88 4.59 0.28
N LEU A 172 -3.10 4.27 -0.12
CA LEU A 172 -3.95 5.18 -0.90
C LEU A 172 -4.37 6.39 -0.06
N LEU A 173 -4.82 6.17 1.18
CA LEU A 173 -5.22 7.22 2.08
C LEU A 173 -4.10 8.22 2.35
N GLN A 174 -2.88 7.76 2.60
CA GLN A 174 -1.75 8.64 2.89
C GLN A 174 -1.26 9.36 1.62
N LYS A 175 -1.18 8.66 0.48
CA LYS A 175 -0.73 9.24 -0.78
C LYS A 175 -1.69 10.31 -1.31
N TYR A 176 -2.99 10.08 -1.21
CA TYR A 176 -4.04 10.94 -1.76
C TYR A 176 -4.85 11.69 -0.69
N ARG A 177 -4.25 11.92 0.47
CA ARG A 177 -4.92 12.57 1.61
C ARG A 177 -5.59 13.90 1.26
N GLN A 178 -5.08 14.64 0.29
CA GLN A 178 -5.68 15.88 -0.18
C GLN A 178 -6.92 15.67 -1.06
N ASP A 179 -6.98 14.53 -1.77
CA ASP A 179 -8.14 14.17 -2.61
C ASP A 179 -9.31 13.66 -1.74
N PHE A 180 -9.01 13.17 -0.53
CA PHE A 180 -9.98 12.78 0.49
C PHE A 180 -10.21 13.89 1.53
N THR A 181 -9.81 15.14 1.26
CA THR A 181 -10.42 16.27 1.97
C THR A 181 -11.90 16.11 1.73
N TYR A 182 -12.61 15.75 2.79
CA TYR A 182 -14.05 15.72 2.82
C TYR A 182 -14.53 17.00 2.15
N GLU A 183 -15.00 16.93 0.92
CA GLU A 183 -16.10 17.82 0.57
C GLU A 183 -17.09 17.51 1.67
N THR A 184 -17.20 18.39 2.62
CA THR A 184 -18.20 18.29 3.67
C THR A 184 -19.48 18.19 2.90
N ILE A 185 -20.11 16.99 2.94
CA ILE A 185 -21.41 16.79 2.29
C ILE A 185 -22.23 17.99 2.77
N PRO A 186 -22.70 18.87 1.89
CA PRO A 186 -23.40 20.06 2.31
C PRO A 186 -24.47 19.67 3.31
N SER A 187 -24.62 20.42 4.40
CA SER A 187 -25.61 20.11 5.47
C SER A 187 -26.99 19.86 4.88
N LEU A 188 -27.33 20.58 3.84
CA LEU A 188 -28.55 20.41 3.08
C LEU A 188 -28.73 18.99 2.51
N VAL A 189 -27.67 18.36 1.98
CA VAL A 189 -27.72 16.98 1.45
C VAL A 189 -27.93 15.99 2.60
N LEU A 190 -27.29 16.22 3.75
CA LEU A 190 -27.49 15.39 4.95
C LEU A 190 -28.92 15.52 5.49
N GLU A 191 -29.47 16.73 5.48
CA GLU A 191 -30.85 17.00 5.90
C GLU A 191 -31.83 16.32 4.94
N MET A 192 -31.62 16.45 3.63
CA MET A 192 -32.44 15.77 2.61
C MET A 192 -32.38 14.25 2.78
N LYS A 193 -31.18 13.69 2.99
CA LYS A 193 -31.03 12.26 3.26
C LYS A 193 -31.78 11.84 4.51
N ALA A 194 -31.62 12.56 5.61
CA ALA A 194 -32.33 12.26 6.87
C ALA A 194 -33.86 12.32 6.69
N TYR A 195 -34.36 13.29 5.95
CA TYR A 195 -35.80 13.40 5.63
C TYR A 195 -36.28 12.17 4.82
N ILE A 196 -35.57 11.79 3.77
CA ILE A 196 -35.90 10.60 2.96
C ILE A 196 -35.86 9.34 3.82
N ASP A 197 -34.83 9.16 4.68
CA ASP A 197 -34.70 8.02 5.56
C ASP A 197 -35.82 7.92 6.60
N GLN A 198 -36.42 9.04 7.02
CA GLN A 198 -37.56 9.06 7.94
C GLN A 198 -38.91 8.78 7.24
N HIS A 199 -39.04 9.22 5.96
CA HIS A 199 -40.31 9.19 5.22
C HIS A 199 -40.28 8.16 4.05
N PHE A 200 -39.33 7.23 4.00
CA PHE A 200 -39.14 6.28 2.88
C PHE A 200 -40.38 5.40 2.60
N LYS A 201 -41.34 5.31 3.54
CA LYS A 201 -42.60 4.58 3.35
C LYS A 201 -43.69 5.41 2.66
N GLU A 202 -43.46 6.69 2.50
CA GLU A 202 -44.37 7.65 1.87
C GLU A 202 -43.98 7.88 0.42
N THR A 203 -44.91 8.35 -0.40
CA THR A 203 -44.60 8.77 -1.76
C THR A 203 -43.94 10.14 -1.71
N ILE A 204 -42.63 10.22 -1.93
CA ILE A 204 -41.89 11.47 -1.96
C ILE A 204 -41.58 11.79 -3.41
N SER A 205 -42.06 12.91 -3.90
CA SER A 205 -41.71 13.40 -5.24
C SER A 205 -40.49 14.31 -5.21
N LEU A 206 -39.87 14.50 -6.37
CA LEU A 206 -38.77 15.48 -6.51
C LEU A 206 -39.26 16.91 -6.27
N GLU A 207 -40.49 17.20 -6.66
CA GLU A 207 -41.17 18.47 -6.44
C GLU A 207 -41.32 18.75 -4.94
N ASP A 208 -41.75 17.78 -4.15
CA ASP A 208 -41.91 17.90 -2.71
C ASP A 208 -40.58 18.21 -2.01
N LEU A 209 -39.50 17.50 -2.39
CA LEU A 209 -38.18 17.77 -1.88
C LEU A 209 -37.65 19.15 -2.28
N ALA A 210 -37.82 19.52 -3.54
CA ALA A 210 -37.39 20.84 -4.02
C ALA A 210 -38.14 21.98 -3.28
N GLN A 211 -39.42 21.83 -3.00
CA GLN A 211 -40.19 22.80 -2.23
C GLN A 211 -39.78 22.84 -0.76
N LEU A 212 -39.60 21.66 -0.13
CA LEU A 212 -39.27 21.57 1.30
C LEU A 212 -37.87 22.15 1.60
N PHE A 213 -36.92 21.92 0.71
CA PHE A 213 -35.53 22.36 0.89
C PHE A 213 -35.16 23.62 0.11
N HIS A 214 -36.17 24.33 -0.43
CA HIS A 214 -36.02 25.58 -1.21
C HIS A 214 -35.04 25.48 -2.37
N LEU A 215 -35.04 24.35 -3.06
CA LEU A 215 -34.17 24.06 -4.21
C LEU A 215 -34.90 24.21 -5.54
N ASN A 216 -34.12 24.48 -6.58
CA ASN A 216 -34.65 24.40 -7.93
C ASN A 216 -34.44 22.94 -8.43
N LYS A 217 -35.51 22.28 -8.90
CA LYS A 217 -35.47 20.89 -9.40
C LYS A 217 -34.53 20.63 -10.59
N TYR A 218 -33.96 21.68 -11.15
CA TYR A 218 -33.05 21.62 -12.30
C TYR A 218 -31.59 22.00 -11.91
N GLN A 219 -31.27 22.15 -10.64
CA GLN A 219 -29.90 22.38 -10.16
C GLN A 219 -29.19 21.10 -9.82
#